data_9c34ec4d8d155aceb7e8c1dc861e1937
#
_entry.id   9c34ec4d8d155aceb7e8c1dc861e1937
#
_cell.length_a   1.000
_cell.length_b   1.000
_cell.length_c   1.000
_cell.angle_alpha   90.00
_cell.angle_beta   90.00
_cell.angle_gamma   90.00
#
_symmetry.space_group_name_H-M   'P 1'
#
loop_
_entity.id
_entity.type
_entity.pdbx_description
1 polymer ?
#
loop_
_entity_poly.entity_id
_entity_poly.type
_entity_poly.pdbx_seq_one_letter_code
_entity_poly.pdbx_strand_id
1 'polypeptide(L)'
;MERYLIIHMDDMGSSHAANAAGIELLNKGIVTSCSVMIPCAYAYDFIRWWKRNRQIDVGIHLTLTCEWDNAKWRPMGVYEETSGLWSDEGFMWQSNDDVIQNATPREVYCELDAQIKSALNWGLEPSHLDRHMHTVTLSEGFFNVYMELSKKYGINYQITKDELIPGAPVNNKSIDRLIGVGDKPGLNLQQKLDCLKKTIQNLKPGITQLTIHPVTDMPEIRYIIPDWYERFCEYQMFMENEILEVIKENNIELISYEALKINRTDVGVF
;
A
#
# COMPACT_ATOMS: atom_id res chain seq x y z
N MET A 1 2.59 -20.60 -19.01
CA MET A 1 3.06 -19.25 -18.65
C MET A 1 3.00 -19.14 -17.14
N GLU A 2 4.02 -18.59 -16.52
CA GLU A 2 4.20 -18.50 -15.08
C GLU A 2 3.22 -17.49 -14.45
N ARG A 3 2.81 -17.77 -13.21
CA ARG A 3 1.93 -16.93 -12.42
C ARG A 3 2.66 -16.50 -11.16
N TYR A 4 2.82 -15.21 -10.99
CA TYR A 4 3.46 -14.58 -9.84
C TYR A 4 2.43 -13.83 -9.02
N LEU A 5 2.51 -13.94 -7.70
CA LEU A 5 1.60 -13.29 -6.77
C LEU A 5 2.39 -12.51 -5.73
N ILE A 6 2.10 -11.22 -5.61
CA ILE A 6 2.49 -10.38 -4.48
C ILE A 6 1.28 -10.31 -3.55
N ILE A 7 1.39 -10.80 -2.33
CA ILE A 7 0.40 -10.55 -1.28
C ILE A 7 0.89 -9.35 -0.50
N HIS A 8 0.20 -8.23 -0.71
CA HIS A 8 0.62 -6.92 -0.22
C HIS A 8 -0.35 -6.37 0.82
N MET A 9 0.17 -5.88 1.93
CA MET A 9 -0.63 -5.18 2.94
C MET A 9 -0.44 -3.69 2.82
N ASP A 10 -1.55 -2.99 2.59
CA ASP A 10 -1.64 -1.54 2.71
C ASP A 10 -1.85 -1.11 4.18
N ASP A 11 -1.84 0.17 4.45
CA ASP A 11 -2.24 0.84 5.69
C ASP A 11 -1.42 0.50 6.95
N MET A 12 -0.21 -0.04 6.83
CA MET A 12 0.65 -0.22 8.00
C MET A 12 0.95 1.15 8.66
N GLY A 13 0.93 1.19 9.97
CA GLY A 13 1.10 2.44 10.72
C GLY A 13 -0.19 3.23 10.96
N SER A 14 -1.29 2.90 10.31
CA SER A 14 -2.58 3.58 10.49
C SER A 14 -3.15 3.40 11.91
N SER A 15 -2.98 2.22 12.48
CA SER A 15 -3.42 1.88 13.83
C SER A 15 -2.52 0.84 14.48
N HIS A 16 -2.64 0.68 15.80
CA HIS A 16 -1.97 -0.43 16.50
C HIS A 16 -2.52 -1.79 16.03
N ALA A 17 -3.82 -1.88 15.77
CA ALA A 17 -4.47 -3.11 15.30
C ALA A 17 -3.96 -3.53 13.91
N ALA A 18 -3.71 -2.58 12.99
CA ALA A 18 -3.10 -2.85 11.69
C ALA A 18 -1.66 -3.35 11.84
N ASN A 19 -0.85 -2.68 12.67
CA ASN A 19 0.52 -3.13 12.95
C ASN A 19 0.55 -4.54 13.56
N ALA A 20 -0.32 -4.84 14.53
CA ALA A 20 -0.38 -6.15 15.17
C ALA A 20 -0.71 -7.25 14.15
N ALA A 21 -1.78 -7.07 13.38
CA ALA A 21 -2.18 -8.02 12.33
C ALA A 21 -1.06 -8.21 11.29
N GLY A 22 -0.50 -7.09 10.80
CA GLY A 22 0.53 -7.13 9.78
C GLY A 22 1.81 -7.83 10.24
N ILE A 23 2.27 -7.54 11.46
CA ILE A 23 3.46 -8.17 12.03
C ILE A 23 3.28 -9.70 12.15
N GLU A 24 2.11 -10.15 12.56
CA GLU A 24 1.83 -11.60 12.66
C GLU A 24 1.83 -12.27 11.28
N LEU A 25 1.18 -11.65 10.28
CA LEU A 25 1.12 -12.18 8.92
C LEU A 25 2.49 -12.17 8.21
N LEU A 26 3.30 -11.13 8.42
CA LEU A 26 4.68 -11.05 7.91
C LEU A 26 5.56 -12.13 8.54
N ASN A 27 5.45 -12.36 9.85
CA ASN A 27 6.18 -13.43 10.55
C ASN A 27 5.75 -14.82 10.09
N LYS A 28 4.49 -15.00 9.70
CA LYS A 28 3.98 -16.25 9.12
C LYS A 28 4.54 -16.49 7.71
N GLY A 29 4.97 -15.45 7.00
CA GLY A 29 5.60 -15.54 5.68
C GLY A 29 4.62 -15.74 4.51
N ILE A 30 3.31 -15.57 4.73
CA ILE A 30 2.32 -15.61 3.66
C ILE A 30 2.24 -14.26 2.92
N VAL A 31 2.36 -13.16 3.66
CA VAL A 31 2.43 -11.82 3.10
C VAL A 31 3.85 -11.55 2.66
N THR A 32 4.00 -11.07 1.44
CA THR A 32 5.32 -10.91 0.80
C THR A 32 5.81 -9.47 0.77
N SER A 33 4.92 -8.50 1.02
CA SER A 33 5.23 -7.07 1.03
C SER A 33 4.17 -6.29 1.80
N CYS A 34 4.53 -5.09 2.25
CA CYS A 34 3.59 -4.13 2.82
C CYS A 34 4.05 -2.70 2.59
N SER A 35 3.20 -1.72 2.89
CA SER A 35 3.56 -0.31 2.83
C SER A 35 3.01 0.47 4.03
N VAL A 36 3.74 1.52 4.43
CA VAL A 36 3.50 2.25 5.67
C VAL A 36 3.03 3.68 5.42
N MET A 37 1.93 4.08 6.05
CA MET A 37 1.35 5.43 6.05
C MET A 37 2.14 6.33 7.01
N ILE A 38 3.09 7.08 6.48
CA ILE A 38 4.02 7.89 7.30
C ILE A 38 3.32 8.98 8.15
N PRO A 39 2.24 9.64 7.70
CA PRO A 39 1.53 10.64 8.51
C PRO A 39 0.81 10.06 9.74
N CYS A 40 0.63 8.74 9.81
CA CYS A 40 -0.15 8.09 10.85
C CYS A 40 0.64 7.85 12.14
N ALA A 41 -0.08 7.84 13.26
CA ALA A 41 0.51 7.83 14.61
C ALA A 41 1.38 6.59 14.91
N TYR A 42 1.08 5.45 14.31
CA TYR A 42 1.78 4.18 14.54
C TYR A 42 2.84 3.85 13.48
N ALA A 43 3.09 4.74 12.52
CA ALA A 43 4.09 4.54 11.46
C ALA A 43 5.50 4.31 12.03
N TYR A 44 5.92 5.16 12.99
CA TYR A 44 7.24 5.04 13.58
C TYR A 44 7.41 3.76 14.41
N ASP A 45 6.33 3.29 15.06
CA ASP A 45 6.35 2.03 15.80
C ASP A 45 6.58 0.84 14.87
N PHE A 46 5.87 0.79 13.74
CA PHE A 46 6.08 -0.23 12.71
C PHE A 46 7.52 -0.19 12.15
N ILE A 47 8.04 0.99 11.82
CA ILE A 47 9.41 1.14 11.32
C ILE A 47 10.45 0.69 12.36
N ARG A 48 10.22 0.94 13.65
CA ARG A 48 11.09 0.42 14.72
C ARG A 48 11.11 -1.09 14.77
N TRP A 49 9.98 -1.75 14.58
CA TRP A 49 9.91 -3.21 14.46
C TRP A 49 10.64 -3.68 13.21
N TRP A 50 10.39 -3.06 12.06
CA TRP A 50 11.03 -3.40 10.79
C TRP A 50 12.57 -3.29 10.84
N LYS A 51 13.13 -2.34 11.55
CA LYS A 51 14.58 -2.22 11.72
C LYS A 51 15.26 -3.47 12.30
N ARG A 52 14.51 -4.32 12.98
CA ARG A 52 14.95 -5.60 13.52
C ARG A 52 14.62 -6.78 12.59
N ASN A 53 13.90 -6.51 11.50
CA ASN A 53 13.35 -7.47 10.55
C ASN A 53 13.55 -6.98 9.11
N ARG A 54 14.77 -6.54 8.78
CA ARG A 54 15.08 -5.87 7.51
C ARG A 54 14.93 -6.74 6.27
N GLN A 55 14.76 -8.07 6.43
CA GLN A 55 14.43 -9.00 5.35
C GLN A 55 13.00 -8.85 4.84
N ILE A 56 12.14 -8.13 5.58
CA ILE A 56 10.77 -7.87 5.18
C ILE A 56 10.74 -6.73 4.17
N ASP A 57 10.05 -6.98 3.05
CA ASP A 57 9.85 -6.00 1.99
C ASP A 57 8.81 -4.96 2.40
N VAL A 58 9.24 -3.69 2.53
CA VAL A 58 8.38 -2.58 2.97
C VAL A 58 8.50 -1.39 2.03
N GLY A 59 7.34 -0.88 1.59
CA GLY A 59 7.19 0.35 0.84
C GLY A 59 6.74 1.54 1.68
N ILE A 60 6.56 2.67 1.03
CA ILE A 60 5.91 3.86 1.59
C ILE A 60 4.54 4.03 0.95
N HIS A 61 3.48 3.98 1.79
CA HIS A 61 2.10 4.21 1.38
C HIS A 61 1.81 5.70 1.33
N LEU A 62 2.05 6.32 0.18
CA LEU A 62 1.93 7.76 -0.02
C LEU A 62 0.48 8.20 0.21
N THR A 63 0.27 9.05 1.19
CA THR A 63 -1.02 9.36 1.77
C THR A 63 -1.37 10.83 1.56
N LEU A 64 -2.53 11.11 0.95
CA LEU A 64 -3.04 12.47 0.72
C LEU A 64 -4.46 12.67 1.29
N THR A 65 -5.09 11.61 1.77
CA THR A 65 -6.46 11.59 2.30
C THR A 65 -6.49 11.07 3.73
N CYS A 66 -7.55 11.36 4.46
CA CYS A 66 -7.81 10.95 5.83
C CYS A 66 -9.29 10.60 5.98
N GLU A 67 -9.70 9.44 5.48
CA GLU A 67 -11.10 9.08 5.24
C GLU A 67 -11.93 8.77 6.49
N TRP A 68 -11.30 8.46 7.63
CA TRP A 68 -12.01 8.06 8.83
C TRP A 68 -12.46 9.25 9.68
N ASP A 69 -13.68 9.19 10.21
CA ASP A 69 -14.23 10.26 11.06
C ASP A 69 -13.56 10.34 12.44
N ASN A 70 -13.24 9.19 13.01
CA ASN A 70 -12.80 9.07 14.40
C ASN A 70 -11.27 8.91 14.57
N ALA A 71 -10.53 8.89 13.47
CA ALA A 71 -9.06 8.92 13.50
C ALA A 71 -8.55 9.81 12.37
N LYS A 72 -7.89 10.88 12.73
CA LYS A 72 -7.45 11.91 11.81
C LYS A 72 -5.94 12.09 11.85
N TRP A 73 -5.34 12.32 10.70
CA TRP A 73 -3.94 12.69 10.56
C TRP A 73 -3.77 13.96 9.72
N ARG A 74 -2.62 14.58 9.88
CA ARG A 74 -2.31 15.86 9.25
C ARG A 74 -1.28 15.68 8.15
N PRO A 75 -1.25 16.59 7.17
CA PRO A 75 -0.11 16.70 6.28
C PRO A 75 1.19 16.86 7.07
N MET A 76 2.28 16.30 6.57
CA MET A 76 3.62 16.38 7.15
C MET A 76 4.42 17.57 6.60
N GLY A 77 4.03 18.09 5.44
CA GLY A 77 4.59 19.29 4.86
C GLY A 77 4.23 20.55 5.68
N VAL A 78 4.99 21.63 5.47
CA VAL A 78 4.67 22.92 6.11
C VAL A 78 3.42 23.52 5.49
N TYR A 79 2.58 24.15 6.31
CA TYR A 79 1.28 24.65 5.89
C TYR A 79 1.34 25.59 4.68
N GLU A 80 2.31 26.49 4.63
CA GLU A 80 2.49 27.45 3.54
C GLU A 80 2.79 26.79 2.19
N GLU A 81 3.27 25.56 2.21
CA GLU A 81 3.61 24.79 1.00
C GLU A 81 2.59 23.68 0.69
N THR A 82 1.64 23.40 1.57
CA THR A 82 0.69 22.29 1.47
C THR A 82 -0.74 22.71 1.83
N SER A 83 -1.07 24.01 1.80
CA SER A 83 -2.35 24.55 2.29
C SER A 83 -3.57 23.92 1.64
N GLY A 84 -3.50 23.57 0.35
CA GLY A 84 -4.58 22.88 -0.36
C GLY A 84 -4.85 21.44 0.10
N LEU A 85 -3.97 20.85 0.93
CA LEU A 85 -4.13 19.53 1.49
C LEU A 85 -4.76 19.52 2.89
N TRP A 86 -5.04 20.70 3.45
CA TRP A 86 -5.60 20.86 4.79
C TRP A 86 -7.08 21.21 4.71
N SER A 87 -7.93 20.42 5.35
CA SER A 87 -9.32 20.77 5.58
C SER A 87 -9.46 21.91 6.60
N ASP A 88 -10.65 22.47 6.74
CA ASP A 88 -10.96 23.51 7.75
C ASP A 88 -10.69 23.05 9.19
N GLU A 89 -10.71 21.73 9.44
CA GLU A 89 -10.39 21.13 10.73
C GLU A 89 -8.89 20.98 10.98
N GLY A 90 -8.04 21.28 9.99
CA GLY A 90 -6.59 21.15 10.08
C GLY A 90 -6.06 19.73 9.93
N PHE A 91 -6.81 18.86 9.27
CA PHE A 91 -6.41 17.50 8.90
C PHE A 91 -6.38 17.36 7.38
N MET A 92 -5.88 16.24 6.86
CA MET A 92 -6.06 15.91 5.45
C MET A 92 -7.54 15.79 5.09
N TRP A 93 -7.86 16.01 3.82
CA TRP A 93 -9.21 15.84 3.29
C TRP A 93 -9.67 14.38 3.40
N GLN A 94 -11.00 14.17 3.53
CA GLN A 94 -11.56 12.84 3.65
C GLN A 94 -11.67 12.10 2.32
N SER A 95 -11.86 12.82 1.23
CA SER A 95 -12.10 12.23 -0.08
C SER A 95 -11.05 12.62 -1.12
N ASN A 96 -10.91 11.78 -2.12
CA ASN A 96 -10.13 12.07 -3.30
C ASN A 96 -10.61 13.31 -4.07
N ASP A 97 -11.93 13.51 -4.14
CA ASP A 97 -12.53 14.64 -4.83
C ASP A 97 -12.12 15.96 -4.17
N ASP A 98 -12.13 16.02 -2.84
CA ASP A 98 -11.67 17.19 -2.10
C ASP A 98 -10.19 17.49 -2.36
N VAL A 99 -9.34 16.47 -2.37
CA VAL A 99 -7.90 16.64 -2.67
C VAL A 99 -7.70 17.17 -4.09
N ILE A 100 -8.40 16.59 -5.08
CA ILE A 100 -8.29 17.02 -6.49
C ILE A 100 -8.78 18.45 -6.67
N GLN A 101 -9.84 18.83 -5.95
CA GLN A 101 -10.44 20.16 -6.06
C GLN A 101 -9.57 21.24 -5.40
N ASN A 102 -8.89 20.96 -4.31
CA ASN A 102 -8.23 21.96 -3.47
C ASN A 102 -6.70 21.96 -3.60
N ALA A 103 -6.06 20.84 -3.90
CA ALA A 103 -4.61 20.74 -3.92
C ALA A 103 -4.03 20.93 -5.33
N THR A 104 -2.89 21.59 -5.38
CA THR A 104 -2.08 21.72 -6.60
C THR A 104 -1.01 20.62 -6.67
N PRO A 105 -0.49 20.26 -7.86
CA PRO A 105 0.62 19.32 -7.98
C PRO A 105 1.87 19.72 -7.16
N ARG A 106 2.12 21.04 -7.00
CA ARG A 106 3.23 21.52 -6.17
C ARG A 106 3.04 21.20 -4.70
N GLU A 107 1.84 21.40 -4.17
CA GLU A 107 1.51 21.08 -2.77
C GLU A 107 1.59 19.58 -2.52
N VAL A 108 1.07 18.78 -3.46
CA VAL A 108 1.22 17.32 -3.43
C VAL A 108 2.70 16.90 -3.43
N TYR A 109 3.53 17.55 -4.26
CA TYR A 109 4.97 17.29 -4.26
C TYR A 109 5.60 17.59 -2.89
N CYS A 110 5.30 18.73 -2.29
CA CYS A 110 5.86 19.11 -0.98
C CYS A 110 5.46 18.12 0.11
N GLU A 111 4.20 17.70 0.12
CA GLU A 111 3.71 16.72 1.10
C GLU A 111 4.35 15.35 0.92
N LEU A 112 4.31 14.79 -0.29
CA LEU A 112 4.86 13.45 -0.54
C LEU A 112 6.38 13.40 -0.37
N ASP A 113 7.08 14.49 -0.71
CA ASP A 113 8.51 14.64 -0.44
C ASP A 113 8.81 14.65 1.06
N ALA A 114 7.97 15.30 1.88
CA ALA A 114 8.08 15.30 3.33
C ALA A 114 7.84 13.91 3.93
N GLN A 115 6.86 13.15 3.43
CA GLN A 115 6.61 11.77 3.84
C GLN A 115 7.81 10.86 3.53
N ILE A 116 8.33 10.90 2.29
CA ILE A 116 9.48 10.10 1.90
C ILE A 116 10.71 10.46 2.75
N LYS A 117 11.01 11.76 2.90
CA LYS A 117 12.13 12.22 3.75
C LYS A 117 12.00 11.73 5.19
N SER A 118 10.81 11.80 5.77
CA SER A 118 10.57 11.34 7.13
C SER A 118 10.80 9.84 7.28
N ALA A 119 10.31 9.04 6.34
CA ALA A 119 10.54 7.60 6.31
C ALA A 119 12.05 7.27 6.27
N LEU A 120 12.79 7.92 5.35
CA LEU A 120 14.24 7.75 5.22
C LEU A 120 14.98 8.22 6.48
N ASN A 121 14.61 9.36 7.06
CA ASN A 121 15.21 9.88 8.30
C ASN A 121 14.92 8.96 9.50
N TRP A 122 13.78 8.28 9.52
CA TRP A 122 13.49 7.26 10.53
C TRP A 122 14.24 5.95 10.26
N GLY A 123 14.96 5.87 9.14
CA GLY A 123 15.84 4.77 8.76
C GLY A 123 15.12 3.63 8.04
N LEU A 124 13.97 3.88 7.41
CA LEU A 124 13.34 2.96 6.47
C LEU A 124 14.17 2.95 5.18
N GLU A 125 14.35 1.75 4.62
CA GLU A 125 14.95 1.52 3.29
C GLU A 125 13.84 0.94 2.39
N PRO A 126 12.99 1.80 1.79
CA PRO A 126 11.80 1.32 1.12
C PRO A 126 12.12 0.63 -0.19
N SER A 127 11.42 -0.46 -0.48
CA SER A 127 11.51 -1.20 -1.74
C SER A 127 10.75 -0.51 -2.87
N HIS A 128 9.63 0.14 -2.53
CA HIS A 128 8.72 0.78 -3.47
C HIS A 128 7.95 1.94 -2.82
N LEU A 129 7.31 2.72 -3.68
CA LEU A 129 6.25 3.66 -3.34
C LEU A 129 4.94 3.07 -3.85
N ASP A 130 3.90 3.15 -3.07
CA ASP A 130 2.52 2.92 -3.50
C ASP A 130 1.60 4.04 -3.00
N ARG A 131 0.29 3.88 -3.01
CA ARG A 131 -0.61 5.03 -2.91
C ARG A 131 -1.90 4.72 -2.18
N HIS A 132 -2.14 5.42 -1.11
CA HIS A 132 -3.39 5.36 -0.36
C HIS A 132 -4.56 5.88 -1.23
N MET A 133 -5.67 5.14 -1.26
CA MET A 133 -6.89 5.45 -2.02
C MET A 133 -6.67 5.77 -3.51
N HIS A 134 -5.54 5.37 -4.09
CA HIS A 134 -5.15 5.68 -5.47
C HIS A 134 -5.03 7.18 -5.81
N THR A 135 -5.03 8.08 -4.85
CA THR A 135 -5.16 9.53 -5.02
C THR A 135 -4.17 10.11 -6.03
N VAL A 136 -2.91 9.67 -6.00
CA VAL A 136 -1.87 10.21 -6.90
C VAL A 136 -2.03 9.81 -8.37
N THR A 137 -2.91 8.86 -8.69
CA THR A 137 -3.18 8.44 -10.08
C THR A 137 -4.47 9.01 -10.65
N LEU A 138 -5.21 9.78 -9.87
CA LEU A 138 -6.49 10.35 -10.29
C LEU A 138 -6.34 11.63 -11.13
N SER A 139 -5.16 12.26 -11.15
CA SER A 139 -4.86 13.37 -12.04
C SER A 139 -3.48 13.22 -12.67
N GLU A 140 -3.32 13.69 -13.90
CA GLU A 140 -2.04 13.68 -14.61
C GLU A 140 -0.97 14.47 -13.83
N GLY A 141 -1.34 15.61 -13.23
CA GLY A 141 -0.42 16.43 -12.44
C GLY A 141 0.11 15.69 -11.20
N PHE A 142 -0.73 14.96 -10.48
CA PHE A 142 -0.34 14.20 -9.31
C PHE A 142 0.47 12.97 -9.70
N PHE A 143 0.10 12.31 -10.80
CA PHE A 143 0.87 11.20 -11.33
C PHE A 143 2.29 11.59 -11.74
N ASN A 144 2.44 12.77 -12.37
CA ASN A 144 3.76 13.31 -12.71
C ASN A 144 4.62 13.54 -11.47
N VAL A 145 4.03 14.03 -10.36
CA VAL A 145 4.69 14.16 -9.06
C VAL A 145 5.15 12.79 -8.53
N TYR A 146 4.30 11.79 -8.61
CA TYR A 146 4.61 10.41 -8.16
C TYR A 146 5.84 9.86 -8.89
N MET A 147 5.87 9.99 -10.22
CA MET A 147 7.02 9.58 -11.04
C MET A 147 8.29 10.39 -10.75
N GLU A 148 8.15 11.72 -10.57
CA GLU A 148 9.28 12.60 -10.26
C GLU A 148 9.93 12.22 -8.93
N LEU A 149 9.14 11.98 -7.88
CA LEU A 149 9.62 11.58 -6.56
C LEU A 149 10.26 10.20 -6.60
N SER A 150 9.66 9.23 -7.30
CA SER A 150 10.27 7.92 -7.53
C SER A 150 11.66 8.05 -8.16
N LYS A 151 11.78 8.86 -9.22
CA LYS A 151 13.06 9.12 -9.89
C LYS A 151 14.06 9.83 -8.96
N LYS A 152 13.61 10.85 -8.22
CA LYS A 152 14.44 11.63 -7.30
C LYS A 152 15.10 10.76 -6.22
N TYR A 153 14.32 9.85 -5.64
CA TYR A 153 14.79 9.00 -4.54
C TYR A 153 15.35 7.65 -5.02
N GLY A 154 15.17 7.31 -6.30
CA GLY A 154 15.58 6.03 -6.85
C GLY A 154 14.78 4.85 -6.27
N ILE A 155 13.55 5.10 -5.86
CA ILE A 155 12.62 4.11 -5.30
C ILE A 155 11.61 3.75 -6.38
N ASN A 156 11.39 2.45 -6.62
CA ASN A 156 10.38 1.99 -7.56
C ASN A 156 8.98 2.46 -7.12
N TYR A 157 8.06 2.61 -8.06
CA TYR A 157 6.66 2.92 -7.75
C TYR A 157 5.73 1.84 -8.27
N GLN A 158 4.68 1.58 -7.51
CA GLN A 158 3.63 0.63 -7.88
C GLN A 158 2.78 1.24 -9.00
N ILE A 159 2.64 0.49 -10.09
CA ILE A 159 1.75 0.83 -11.20
C ILE A 159 1.34 -0.43 -11.96
N THR A 160 0.11 -0.46 -12.45
CA THR A 160 -0.35 -1.49 -13.39
C THR A 160 -0.05 -1.07 -14.83
N LYS A 161 0.00 -2.05 -15.73
CA LYS A 161 0.21 -1.77 -17.17
C LYS A 161 -0.84 -0.86 -17.77
N ASP A 162 -2.08 -0.97 -17.29
CA ASP A 162 -3.22 -0.19 -17.78
C ASP A 162 -3.22 1.27 -17.29
N GLU A 163 -2.48 1.55 -16.20
CA GLU A 163 -2.31 2.90 -15.64
C GLU A 163 -1.12 3.67 -16.23
N LEU A 164 -0.29 3.02 -17.05
CA LEU A 164 0.87 3.68 -17.66
C LEU A 164 0.42 4.77 -18.63
N ILE A 165 0.79 6.02 -18.34
CA ILE A 165 0.63 7.15 -19.25
C ILE A 165 1.67 7.02 -20.38
N PRO A 166 1.31 7.28 -21.67
CA PRO A 166 2.27 7.30 -22.76
C PRO A 166 3.46 8.21 -22.46
N GLY A 167 4.68 7.64 -22.51
CA GLY A 167 5.91 8.38 -22.17
C GLY A 167 6.36 8.27 -20.71
N ALA A 168 5.63 7.57 -19.84
CA ALA A 168 6.12 7.25 -18.51
C ALA A 168 7.41 6.42 -18.61
N PRO A 169 8.47 6.78 -17.85
CA PRO A 169 9.70 6.01 -17.87
C PRO A 169 9.44 4.59 -17.34
N VAL A 170 9.64 3.59 -18.19
CA VAL A 170 9.51 2.16 -17.84
C VAL A 170 10.75 1.73 -17.04
N ASN A 171 11.03 2.40 -15.92
CA ASN A 171 12.13 2.03 -15.03
C ASN A 171 11.72 0.96 -14.02
N ASN A 172 10.46 0.52 -14.05
CA ASN A 172 9.90 -0.49 -13.17
C ASN A 172 9.30 -1.64 -13.97
N LYS A 173 9.47 -2.85 -13.48
CA LYS A 173 8.56 -3.92 -13.88
C LYS A 173 7.19 -3.59 -13.29
N SER A 174 6.27 -3.10 -14.13
CA SER A 174 4.89 -2.89 -13.73
C SER A 174 4.24 -4.22 -13.37
N ILE A 175 3.30 -4.20 -12.43
CA ILE A 175 2.44 -5.35 -12.17
C ILE A 175 1.39 -5.46 -13.30
N ASP A 176 1.00 -6.67 -13.63
CA ASP A 176 -0.01 -6.87 -14.67
C ASP A 176 -1.42 -6.57 -14.15
N ARG A 177 -1.67 -6.82 -12.87
CA ARG A 177 -3.00 -6.66 -12.26
C ARG A 177 -2.89 -6.32 -10.78
N LEU A 178 -3.78 -5.44 -10.36
CA LEU A 178 -4.07 -5.15 -8.95
C LEU A 178 -5.46 -5.69 -8.63
N ILE A 179 -5.57 -6.52 -7.60
CA ILE A 179 -6.83 -7.06 -7.10
C ILE A 179 -6.90 -6.90 -5.60
N GLY A 180 -8.09 -6.66 -5.07
CA GLY A 180 -8.38 -6.71 -3.64
C GLY A 180 -9.14 -7.98 -3.29
N VAL A 181 -9.25 -8.27 -1.99
CA VAL A 181 -10.17 -9.31 -1.50
C VAL A 181 -11.60 -8.90 -1.81
N GLY A 182 -11.86 -7.60 -1.78
CA GLY A 182 -13.14 -6.94 -2.09
C GLY A 182 -14.13 -7.03 -0.94
N ASP A 183 -14.89 -5.97 -0.79
CA ASP A 183 -16.01 -5.96 0.13
C ASP A 183 -17.08 -6.94 -0.33
N LYS A 184 -17.40 -7.88 0.52
CA LYS A 184 -18.44 -8.87 0.30
C LYS A 184 -19.39 -8.86 1.49
N PRO A 185 -20.18 -7.79 1.66
CA PRO A 185 -21.08 -7.66 2.78
C PRO A 185 -22.09 -8.82 2.80
N GLY A 186 -22.39 -9.30 4.00
CA GLY A 186 -23.33 -10.40 4.21
C GLY A 186 -22.75 -11.81 4.02
N LEU A 187 -21.50 -11.96 3.57
CA LEU A 187 -20.81 -13.25 3.58
C LEU A 187 -20.15 -13.48 4.95
N ASN A 188 -20.24 -14.73 5.44
CA ASN A 188 -19.46 -15.15 6.60
C ASN A 188 -18.00 -15.41 6.21
N LEU A 189 -17.13 -15.58 7.22
CA LEU A 189 -15.70 -15.80 7.03
C LEU A 189 -15.38 -16.95 6.05
N GLN A 190 -16.07 -18.11 6.21
CA GLN A 190 -15.85 -19.27 5.32
C GLN A 190 -16.21 -18.96 3.87
N GLN A 191 -17.31 -18.27 3.63
CA GLN A 191 -17.73 -17.89 2.29
C GLN A 191 -16.75 -16.89 1.66
N LYS A 192 -16.18 -15.94 2.45
CA LYS A 192 -15.13 -15.03 2.01
C LYS A 192 -13.86 -15.79 1.63
N LEU A 193 -13.45 -16.73 2.47
CA LEU A 193 -12.29 -17.61 2.22
C LEU A 193 -12.47 -18.41 0.94
N ASP A 194 -13.65 -19.01 0.72
CA ASP A 194 -13.95 -19.77 -0.52
C ASP A 194 -13.91 -18.87 -1.77
N CYS A 195 -14.37 -17.62 -1.64
CA CYS A 195 -14.25 -16.64 -2.72
C CYS A 195 -12.80 -16.30 -3.02
N LEU A 196 -11.99 -16.06 -2.00
CA LEU A 196 -10.56 -15.75 -2.15
C LEU A 196 -9.80 -16.91 -2.79
N LYS A 197 -10.04 -18.16 -2.35
CA LYS A 197 -9.47 -19.37 -2.96
C LYS A 197 -9.80 -19.44 -4.46
N LYS A 198 -11.05 -19.22 -4.84
CA LYS A 198 -11.47 -19.19 -6.25
C LYS A 198 -10.75 -18.08 -7.04
N THR A 199 -10.56 -16.91 -6.44
CA THR A 199 -9.83 -15.82 -7.06
C THR A 199 -8.38 -16.22 -7.33
N ILE A 200 -7.69 -16.82 -6.35
CA ILE A 200 -6.31 -17.30 -6.48
C ILE A 200 -6.20 -18.41 -7.53
N GLN A 201 -7.10 -19.39 -7.52
CA GLN A 201 -7.12 -20.49 -8.51
C GLN A 201 -7.24 -19.97 -9.96
N ASN A 202 -7.97 -18.87 -10.16
CA ASN A 202 -8.24 -18.28 -11.46
C ASN A 202 -7.27 -17.16 -11.87
N LEU A 203 -6.17 -16.97 -11.14
CA LEU A 203 -5.15 -15.98 -11.51
C LEU A 203 -4.63 -16.25 -12.92
N LYS A 204 -4.58 -15.20 -13.72
CA LYS A 204 -4.03 -15.26 -15.08
C LYS A 204 -2.49 -15.23 -15.03
N PRO A 205 -1.81 -15.72 -16.07
CA PRO A 205 -0.36 -15.57 -16.19
C PRO A 205 0.12 -14.12 -16.04
N GLY A 206 1.32 -13.95 -15.50
CA GLY A 206 1.92 -12.65 -15.21
C GLY A 206 1.97 -12.34 -13.71
N ILE A 207 2.23 -11.10 -13.37
CA ILE A 207 2.40 -10.61 -12.00
C ILE A 207 1.07 -10.00 -11.52
N THR A 208 0.50 -10.58 -10.48
CA THR A 208 -0.70 -10.03 -9.83
C THR A 208 -0.35 -9.59 -8.41
N GLN A 209 -0.77 -8.39 -8.03
CA GLN A 209 -0.79 -7.99 -6.62
C GLN A 209 -2.18 -8.22 -6.06
N LEU A 210 -2.25 -8.92 -4.93
CA LEU A 210 -3.43 -9.02 -4.09
C LEU A 210 -3.24 -8.12 -2.89
N THR A 211 -4.03 -7.06 -2.82
CA THR A 211 -3.99 -6.08 -1.74
C THR A 211 -4.95 -6.47 -0.62
N ILE A 212 -4.48 -6.36 0.62
CA ILE A 212 -5.24 -6.61 1.84
C ILE A 212 -4.99 -5.50 2.87
N HIS A 213 -5.96 -5.30 3.78
CA HIS A 213 -5.90 -4.27 4.83
C HIS A 213 -6.19 -4.89 6.22
N PRO A 214 -5.42 -5.88 6.67
CA PRO A 214 -5.75 -6.66 7.85
C PRO A 214 -5.66 -5.83 9.14
N VAL A 215 -6.59 -6.08 10.06
CA VAL A 215 -6.53 -5.59 11.44
C VAL A 215 -6.83 -6.70 12.43
N THR A 216 -6.28 -6.61 13.64
CA THR A 216 -6.73 -7.43 14.77
C THR A 216 -8.00 -6.84 15.37
N ASP A 217 -8.82 -7.68 16.02
CA ASP A 217 -10.04 -7.25 16.70
C ASP A 217 -9.69 -6.56 18.03
N MET A 218 -9.65 -5.24 18.00
CA MET A 218 -9.41 -4.39 19.17
C MET A 218 -10.57 -3.39 19.36
N PRO A 219 -10.90 -3.01 20.61
CA PRO A 219 -12.02 -2.12 20.87
C PRO A 219 -11.95 -0.78 20.11
N GLU A 220 -10.76 -0.18 20.02
CA GLU A 220 -10.59 1.10 19.33
C GLU A 220 -10.83 0.97 17.82
N ILE A 221 -10.43 -0.15 17.18
CA ILE A 221 -10.56 -0.30 15.74
C ILE A 221 -12.02 -0.39 15.30
N ARG A 222 -12.86 -0.97 16.14
CA ARG A 222 -14.31 -1.05 15.91
C ARG A 222 -14.99 0.32 15.91
N TYR A 223 -14.37 1.29 16.61
CA TYR A 223 -14.84 2.67 16.66
C TYR A 223 -14.25 3.53 15.55
N ILE A 224 -13.00 3.26 15.14
CA ILE A 224 -12.25 4.06 14.17
C ILE A 224 -12.64 3.71 12.74
N ILE A 225 -12.70 2.43 12.40
CA ILE A 225 -12.84 1.95 11.02
C ILE A 225 -14.24 1.36 10.79
N PRO A 226 -15.06 1.95 9.92
CA PRO A 226 -16.41 1.43 9.65
C PRO A 226 -16.44 -0.01 9.12
N ASP A 227 -15.46 -0.36 8.29
CA ASP A 227 -15.28 -1.69 7.68
C ASP A 227 -14.33 -2.61 8.47
N TRP A 228 -14.11 -2.34 9.76
CA TRP A 228 -13.18 -3.09 10.62
C TRP A 228 -13.38 -4.61 10.58
N TYR A 229 -14.64 -5.07 10.47
CA TYR A 229 -14.94 -6.49 10.44
C TYR A 229 -14.47 -7.17 9.15
N GLU A 230 -14.57 -6.49 8.01
CA GLU A 230 -14.03 -6.97 6.73
C GLU A 230 -12.51 -7.12 6.82
N ARG A 231 -11.84 -6.12 7.37
CA ARG A 231 -10.38 -6.12 7.58
C ARG A 231 -9.93 -7.18 8.59
N PHE A 232 -10.73 -7.43 9.62
CA PHE A 232 -10.50 -8.53 10.56
C PHE A 232 -10.69 -9.90 9.89
N CYS A 233 -11.69 -10.05 9.03
CA CYS A 233 -11.84 -11.27 8.22
C CYS A 233 -10.63 -11.50 7.31
N GLU A 234 -10.07 -10.46 6.70
CA GLU A 234 -8.83 -10.57 5.92
C GLU A 234 -7.69 -11.13 6.79
N TYR A 235 -7.45 -10.54 7.96
CA TYR A 235 -6.46 -11.08 8.90
C TYR A 235 -6.69 -12.56 9.20
N GLN A 236 -7.94 -12.96 9.55
CA GLN A 236 -8.26 -14.35 9.86
C GLN A 236 -8.03 -15.28 8.67
N MET A 237 -8.45 -14.92 7.47
CA MET A 237 -8.26 -15.73 6.25
C MET A 237 -6.78 -15.99 5.95
N PHE A 238 -5.92 -14.99 6.12
CA PHE A 238 -4.49 -15.15 5.89
C PHE A 238 -3.74 -15.79 7.07
N MET A 239 -4.36 -15.87 8.24
CA MET A 239 -3.86 -16.70 9.35
C MET A 239 -4.09 -18.19 9.13
N GLU A 240 -5.04 -18.61 8.29
CA GLU A 240 -5.23 -20.00 7.92
C GLU A 240 -4.18 -20.48 6.89
N ASN A 241 -3.86 -21.78 6.91
CA ASN A 241 -2.89 -22.35 5.97
C ASN A 241 -3.48 -22.62 4.59
N GLU A 242 -4.79 -22.66 4.49
CA GLU A 242 -5.52 -23.03 3.26
C GLU A 242 -5.16 -22.12 2.06
N ILE A 243 -4.85 -20.85 2.29
CA ILE A 243 -4.44 -19.95 1.21
C ILE A 243 -3.07 -20.35 0.65
N LEU A 244 -2.11 -20.68 1.51
CA LEU A 244 -0.79 -21.20 1.08
C LEU A 244 -0.90 -22.52 0.33
N GLU A 245 -1.80 -23.41 0.76
CA GLU A 245 -2.07 -24.68 0.09
C GLU A 245 -2.59 -24.44 -1.33
N VAL A 246 -3.61 -23.59 -1.48
CA VAL A 246 -4.17 -23.22 -2.79
C VAL A 246 -3.11 -22.61 -3.71
N ILE A 247 -2.25 -21.73 -3.20
CA ILE A 247 -1.16 -21.11 -3.97
C ILE A 247 -0.20 -22.20 -4.49
N LYS A 248 0.24 -23.13 -3.62
CA LYS A 248 1.15 -24.24 -3.97
C LYS A 248 0.51 -25.19 -4.97
N GLU A 249 -0.72 -25.64 -4.73
CA GLU A 249 -1.44 -26.58 -5.61
C GLU A 249 -1.65 -26.03 -7.03
N ASN A 250 -1.73 -24.71 -7.14
CA ASN A 250 -1.91 -24.04 -8.42
C ASN A 250 -0.59 -23.59 -9.08
N ASN A 251 0.57 -23.97 -8.54
CA ASN A 251 1.89 -23.57 -9.04
C ASN A 251 2.00 -22.05 -9.23
N ILE A 252 1.60 -21.28 -8.22
CA ILE A 252 1.75 -19.82 -8.17
C ILE A 252 2.99 -19.53 -7.34
N GLU A 253 3.87 -18.68 -7.88
CA GLU A 253 5.08 -18.27 -7.18
C GLU A 253 4.82 -16.98 -6.40
N LEU A 254 5.08 -17.01 -5.08
CA LEU A 254 5.04 -15.82 -4.25
C LEU A 254 6.32 -15.00 -4.47
N ILE A 255 6.16 -13.74 -4.81
CA ILE A 255 7.24 -12.78 -4.98
C ILE A 255 6.97 -11.51 -4.17
N SER A 256 7.98 -10.66 -4.01
CA SER A 256 7.86 -9.35 -3.39
C SER A 256 8.29 -8.23 -4.36
N TYR A 257 8.16 -6.97 -3.96
CA TYR A 257 8.63 -5.84 -4.76
C TYR A 257 10.14 -5.82 -4.96
N GLU A 258 10.92 -6.42 -4.05
CA GLU A 258 12.36 -6.60 -4.24
C GLU A 258 12.68 -7.40 -5.51
N ALA A 259 11.86 -8.39 -5.87
CA ALA A 259 12.02 -9.16 -7.11
C ALA A 259 11.73 -8.34 -8.38
N LEU A 260 11.04 -7.20 -8.23
CA LEU A 260 10.72 -6.29 -9.33
C LEU A 260 11.79 -5.21 -9.54
N LYS A 261 12.77 -5.07 -8.64
CA LYS A 261 13.89 -4.14 -8.83
C LYS A 261 14.65 -4.51 -10.10
N ILE A 262 14.76 -3.55 -11.03
CA ILE A 262 15.63 -3.70 -12.20
C ILE A 262 17.05 -3.54 -11.70
N ASN A 263 17.89 -4.55 -11.90
CA ASN A 263 19.31 -4.41 -11.66
C ASN A 263 19.85 -3.28 -12.55
N ARG A 264 20.56 -2.31 -11.97
CA ARG A 264 21.17 -1.18 -12.71
C ARG A 264 22.08 -1.60 -13.85
N THR A 265 22.45 -2.89 -13.93
CA THR A 265 23.22 -3.50 -15.01
C THR A 265 22.40 -3.79 -16.27
N ASP A 266 21.06 -3.80 -16.19
CA ASP A 266 20.18 -4.11 -17.32
C ASP A 266 19.69 -2.87 -18.07
N VAL A 267 20.06 -1.67 -17.59
CA VAL A 267 19.82 -0.41 -18.32
C VAL A 267 20.93 -0.24 -19.32
N GLY A 268 20.76 -0.81 -20.50
CA GLY A 268 21.59 -0.51 -21.66
C GLY A 268 21.62 0.99 -21.89
N VAL A 269 22.82 1.53 -21.98
CA VAL A 269 23.07 2.93 -22.38
C VAL A 269 22.49 3.09 -23.79
N PHE A 270 21.39 3.84 -23.92
CA PHE A 270 20.92 4.36 -25.19
C PHE A 270 21.18 5.85 -25.25
#